data_c8a6624ec386143f2e7838b583654ae9
#
_entry.id   c8a6624ec386143f2e7838b583654ae9
#
_cell.length_a   1.000
_cell.length_b   1.000
_cell.length_c   1.000
_cell.angle_alpha   90.00
_cell.angle_beta   90.00
_cell.angle_gamma   90.00
#
_symmetry.space_group_name_H-M   'P 1'
#
loop_
_entity.id
_entity.type
_entity.pdbx_description
1 polymer ?
#
loop_
_entity_poly.entity_id
_entity_poly.type
_entity_poly.pdbx_seq_one_letter_code
_entity_poly.pdbx_strand_id
1 'polypeptide(L)'
;LLKKDGLKTSSVGRIFDALSSLLNICDRNSYEGEAAILLENRITSYVIDNCASYLEVLEDGIISSQALFKNICRDLLSGKPTEKIITNFFYTLAKLVFTVAERNGIKDIALSGGVFQNACLVDMLYELGNDNYNLYFNRELSPNDENISFGEIMVYLNRKEARFYEIPERIQKFK
;
A
#
# COMPACT_ATOMS: atom_id res chain seq x y z
N LEU A 1 19.47 -0.77 -22.70
CA LEU A 1 18.35 -1.16 -23.60
C LEU A 1 17.31 -1.90 -22.77
N LEU A 2 16.40 -1.16 -22.11
CA LEU A 2 15.25 -1.74 -21.42
C LEU A 2 14.31 -2.34 -22.47
N LYS A 3 14.12 -3.66 -22.43
CA LYS A 3 13.08 -4.31 -23.22
C LYS A 3 11.74 -3.67 -22.88
N LYS A 4 10.96 -3.28 -23.89
CA LYS A 4 9.63 -2.68 -23.74
C LYS A 4 8.60 -3.61 -23.04
N ASP A 5 8.94 -4.88 -22.83
CA ASP A 5 8.07 -5.92 -22.27
C ASP A 5 8.54 -6.36 -20.88
N GLY A 6 8.71 -5.39 -19.95
CA GLY A 6 8.91 -5.72 -18.54
C GLY A 6 7.66 -6.38 -17.93
N LEU A 7 7.85 -7.32 -17.00
CA LEU A 7 6.75 -7.89 -16.22
C LEU A 7 5.99 -6.78 -15.51
N LYS A 8 4.67 -6.71 -15.73
CA LYS A 8 3.80 -5.77 -15.01
C LYS A 8 3.37 -6.40 -13.69
N THR A 9 3.37 -5.61 -12.63
CA THR A 9 2.88 -6.03 -11.33
C THR A 9 2.04 -4.91 -10.70
N SER A 10 1.02 -5.28 -9.94
CA SER A 10 0.25 -4.38 -9.09
C SER A 10 0.64 -4.50 -7.61
N SER A 11 1.67 -5.29 -7.30
CA SER A 11 2.11 -5.53 -5.93
C SER A 11 2.74 -4.28 -5.31
N VAL A 12 2.18 -3.81 -4.21
CA VAL A 12 2.75 -2.71 -3.41
C VAL A 12 4.08 -3.12 -2.79
N GLY A 13 4.27 -4.40 -2.44
CA GLY A 13 5.54 -4.93 -1.95
C GLY A 13 6.71 -4.67 -2.92
N ARG A 14 6.47 -4.74 -4.24
CA ARG A 14 7.50 -4.42 -5.25
C ARG A 14 7.88 -2.94 -5.26
N ILE A 15 6.98 -2.07 -4.81
CA ILE A 15 7.28 -0.63 -4.66
C ILE A 15 8.21 -0.41 -3.45
N PHE A 16 8.01 -1.15 -2.36
CA PHE A 16 8.92 -1.13 -1.21
C PHE A 16 10.32 -1.62 -1.59
N ASP A 17 10.42 -2.71 -2.35
CA ASP A 17 11.72 -3.23 -2.81
C ASP A 17 12.43 -2.19 -3.68
N ALA A 18 11.73 -1.58 -4.62
CA ALA A 18 12.29 -0.58 -5.52
C ALA A 18 12.77 0.67 -4.76
N LEU A 19 12.00 1.13 -3.75
CA LEU A 19 12.41 2.25 -2.91
C LEU A 19 13.65 1.90 -2.08
N SER A 20 13.66 0.72 -1.47
CA SER A 20 14.78 0.26 -0.64
C SER A 20 16.08 0.19 -1.44
N SER A 21 16.02 -0.37 -2.65
CA SER A 21 17.16 -0.42 -3.57
C SER A 21 17.60 1.00 -4.00
N LEU A 22 16.66 1.87 -4.38
CA LEU A 22 16.96 3.26 -4.77
C LEU A 22 17.67 4.04 -3.66
N LEU A 23 17.35 3.75 -2.40
CA LEU A 23 17.96 4.39 -1.22
C LEU A 23 19.22 3.67 -0.72
N ASN A 24 19.71 2.64 -1.43
CA ASN A 24 20.85 1.81 -1.05
C ASN A 24 20.71 1.18 0.35
N ILE A 25 19.48 0.73 0.70
CA ILE A 25 19.18 0.07 1.97
C ILE A 25 19.20 -1.43 1.81
N CYS A 26 18.51 -1.97 0.76
CA CYS A 26 18.47 -3.39 0.46
C CYS A 26 18.23 -3.60 -1.03
N ASP A 27 19.19 -4.22 -1.72
CA ASP A 27 19.09 -4.53 -3.14
C ASP A 27 18.52 -5.92 -3.42
N ARG A 28 18.64 -6.82 -2.43
CA ARG A 28 18.21 -8.20 -2.54
C ARG A 28 17.68 -8.67 -1.19
N ASN A 29 16.41 -9.03 -1.17
CA ASN A 29 15.79 -9.61 0.01
C ASN A 29 16.34 -11.02 0.29
N SER A 30 16.71 -11.31 1.53
CA SER A 30 17.06 -12.64 2.03
C SER A 30 15.84 -13.42 2.54
N TYR A 31 14.77 -12.70 2.88
CA TYR A 31 13.46 -13.21 3.25
C TYR A 31 12.35 -12.28 2.77
N GLU A 32 11.11 -12.75 2.79
CA GLU A 32 9.96 -11.98 2.33
C GLU A 32 9.71 -10.76 3.24
N GLY A 33 9.55 -9.57 2.62
CA GLY A 33 9.27 -8.33 3.33
C GLY A 33 10.48 -7.63 3.94
N GLU A 34 11.71 -8.14 3.80
CA GLU A 34 12.92 -7.56 4.38
C GLU A 34 13.08 -6.08 4.03
N ALA A 35 12.92 -5.71 2.76
CA ALA A 35 13.02 -4.32 2.31
C ALA A 35 12.02 -3.41 3.03
N ALA A 36 10.78 -3.87 3.22
CA ALA A 36 9.74 -3.10 3.91
C ALA A 36 10.08 -2.89 5.39
N ILE A 37 10.57 -3.94 6.07
CA ILE A 37 11.01 -3.88 7.47
C ILE A 37 12.19 -2.93 7.64
N LEU A 38 13.19 -3.00 6.74
CA LEU A 38 14.36 -2.13 6.80
C LEU A 38 14.01 -0.67 6.55
N LEU A 39 13.04 -0.38 5.67
CA LEU A 39 12.52 0.98 5.48
C LEU A 39 11.80 1.47 6.73
N GLU A 40 10.94 0.67 7.32
CA GLU A 40 10.22 1.00 8.54
C GLU A 40 11.18 1.34 9.70
N ASN A 41 12.19 0.51 9.90
CA ASN A 41 13.21 0.70 10.94
C ASN A 41 14.06 1.98 10.79
N ARG A 42 13.99 2.66 9.62
CA ARG A 42 14.63 3.96 9.42
C ARG A 42 13.80 5.13 9.91
N ILE A 43 12.53 4.92 10.20
CA ILE A 43 11.64 5.96 10.72
C ILE A 43 11.73 5.93 12.24
N THR A 44 12.40 6.91 12.83
CA THR A 44 12.55 7.02 14.29
C THR A 44 11.40 7.81 14.92
N SER A 45 10.91 8.81 14.20
CA SER A 45 9.75 9.62 14.60
C SER A 45 9.19 10.37 13.40
N TYR A 46 7.90 10.73 13.45
CA TYR A 46 7.30 11.58 12.45
C TYR A 46 6.20 12.46 13.06
N VAL A 47 5.84 13.50 12.33
CA VAL A 47 4.67 14.34 12.59
C VAL A 47 3.91 14.41 11.26
N ILE A 48 2.65 13.99 11.25
CA ILE A 48 1.82 13.90 10.05
C ILE A 48 1.74 15.23 9.28
N ASP A 49 1.56 16.34 10.00
CA ASP A 49 1.44 17.68 9.43
C ASP A 49 2.70 18.11 8.65
N ASN A 50 3.85 17.50 8.96
CA ASN A 50 5.11 17.75 8.29
C ASN A 50 5.35 16.82 7.10
N CYS A 51 4.44 15.86 6.84
CA CYS A 51 4.58 14.90 5.75
C CYS A 51 4.03 15.48 4.44
N ALA A 52 4.68 15.10 3.33
CA ALA A 52 4.27 15.50 1.99
C ALA A 52 4.01 14.27 1.13
N SER A 53 2.88 14.26 0.41
CA SER A 53 2.58 13.18 -0.52
C SER A 53 3.38 13.34 -1.81
N TYR A 54 3.87 12.22 -2.33
CA TYR A 54 4.52 12.11 -3.64
C TYR A 54 3.55 11.89 -4.79
N LEU A 55 2.29 11.63 -4.49
CA LEU A 55 1.28 11.30 -5.49
C LEU A 55 0.09 12.26 -5.41
N GLU A 56 -0.34 12.64 -6.60
CA GLU A 56 -1.69 13.11 -6.86
C GLU A 56 -2.42 11.99 -7.61
N VAL A 57 -3.65 11.70 -7.22
CA VAL A 57 -4.48 10.74 -7.93
C VAL A 57 -4.98 11.39 -9.21
N LEU A 58 -4.65 10.80 -10.35
CA LEU A 58 -5.07 11.30 -11.65
C LEU A 58 -6.61 11.23 -11.80
N GLU A 59 -7.17 12.03 -12.72
CA GLU A 59 -8.64 12.11 -12.92
C GLU A 59 -9.29 10.77 -13.28
N ASP A 60 -8.56 9.88 -13.96
CA ASP A 60 -8.99 8.53 -14.33
C ASP A 60 -8.86 7.49 -13.19
N GLY A 61 -8.44 7.91 -12.00
CA GLY A 61 -8.21 7.04 -10.85
C GLY A 61 -6.93 6.21 -10.92
N ILE A 62 -6.11 6.39 -11.94
CA ILE A 62 -4.83 5.69 -12.07
C ILE A 62 -3.79 6.31 -11.14
N ILE A 63 -3.06 5.45 -10.45
CA ILE A 63 -1.94 5.83 -9.60
C ILE A 63 -0.65 5.50 -10.34
N SER A 64 0.11 6.53 -10.68
CA SER A 64 1.32 6.38 -11.46
C SER A 64 2.53 6.10 -10.56
N SER A 65 2.99 4.84 -10.55
CA SER A 65 4.27 4.50 -9.91
C SER A 65 5.46 5.27 -10.50
N GLN A 66 5.39 5.61 -11.79
CA GLN A 66 6.41 6.43 -12.44
C GLN A 66 6.46 7.85 -11.85
N ALA A 67 5.29 8.48 -11.59
CA ALA A 67 5.22 9.79 -10.96
C ALA A 67 5.74 9.74 -9.52
N LEU A 68 5.40 8.67 -8.78
CA LEU A 68 5.91 8.42 -7.43
C LEU A 68 7.45 8.43 -7.43
N PHE A 69 8.08 7.56 -8.21
CA PHE A 69 9.54 7.45 -8.22
C PHE A 69 10.22 8.70 -8.79
N LYS A 70 9.62 9.39 -9.77
CA LYS A 70 10.14 10.68 -10.27
C LYS A 70 10.23 11.71 -9.14
N ASN A 71 9.21 11.82 -8.29
CA ASN A 71 9.19 12.76 -7.17
C ASN A 71 10.16 12.35 -6.05
N ILE A 72 10.27 11.05 -5.75
CA ILE A 72 11.26 10.51 -4.81
C ILE A 72 12.69 10.80 -5.29
N CYS A 73 12.99 10.54 -6.57
CA CYS A 73 14.31 10.86 -7.14
C CYS A 73 14.63 12.35 -7.06
N ARG A 74 13.64 13.24 -7.27
CA ARG A 74 13.85 14.68 -7.11
C ARG A 74 14.26 15.03 -5.69
N ASP A 75 13.59 14.49 -4.69
CA ASP A 75 13.91 14.71 -3.28
C ASP A 75 15.30 14.16 -2.94
N LEU A 76 15.63 12.96 -3.42
CA LEU A 76 16.96 12.35 -3.22
C LEU A 76 18.08 13.22 -3.83
N LEU A 77 17.90 13.69 -5.07
CA LEU A 77 18.85 14.55 -5.75
C LEU A 77 18.98 15.95 -5.11
N SER A 78 17.94 16.42 -4.42
CA SER A 78 17.99 17.68 -3.67
C SER A 78 18.69 17.55 -2.31
N GLY A 79 19.13 16.33 -1.94
CA GLY A 79 19.77 16.08 -0.65
C GLY A 79 18.80 15.96 0.53
N LYS A 80 17.51 15.70 0.28
CA LYS A 80 16.55 15.47 1.37
C LYS A 80 16.97 14.25 2.20
N PRO A 81 16.90 14.31 3.54
CA PRO A 81 17.24 13.18 4.39
C PRO A 81 16.46 11.91 4.02
N THR A 82 17.15 10.77 3.97
CA THR A 82 16.56 9.46 3.62
C THR A 82 15.36 9.12 4.50
N GLU A 83 15.44 9.35 5.80
CA GLU A 83 14.33 9.16 6.75
C GLU A 83 13.09 9.95 6.33
N LYS A 84 13.26 11.21 5.91
CA LYS A 84 12.15 12.06 5.45
C LYS A 84 11.55 11.57 4.14
N ILE A 85 12.37 11.05 3.24
CA ILE A 85 11.89 10.44 1.98
C ILE A 85 11.05 9.21 2.29
N ILE A 86 11.52 8.34 3.19
CA ILE A 86 10.81 7.13 3.61
C ILE A 86 9.49 7.51 4.28
N THR A 87 9.51 8.43 5.24
CA THR A 87 8.30 8.92 5.93
C THR A 87 7.26 9.46 4.95
N ASN A 88 7.68 10.30 3.99
CA ASN A 88 6.80 10.83 2.96
C ASN A 88 6.23 9.73 2.05
N PHE A 89 7.00 8.67 1.79
CA PHE A 89 6.52 7.52 1.03
C PHE A 89 5.42 6.77 1.78
N PHE A 90 5.61 6.45 3.07
CA PHE A 90 4.58 5.83 3.90
C PHE A 90 3.32 6.69 4.01
N TYR A 91 3.51 7.99 4.26
CA TYR A 91 2.41 8.97 4.26
C TYR A 91 1.66 8.98 2.92
N THR A 92 2.39 8.91 1.79
CA THR A 92 1.78 8.85 0.46
C THR A 92 0.86 7.64 0.32
N LEU A 93 1.31 6.46 0.76
CA LEU A 93 0.51 5.24 0.70
C LEU A 93 -0.75 5.34 1.59
N ALA A 94 -0.59 5.84 2.82
CA ALA A 94 -1.71 6.02 3.74
C ALA A 94 -2.72 7.03 3.20
N LYS A 95 -2.27 8.20 2.74
CA LYS A 95 -3.13 9.23 2.15
C LYS A 95 -3.88 8.73 0.91
N LEU A 96 -3.25 7.86 0.13
CA LEU A 96 -3.85 7.29 -1.06
C LEU A 96 -5.12 6.50 -0.76
N VAL A 97 -5.14 5.73 0.33
CA VAL A 97 -6.31 4.97 0.78
C VAL A 97 -7.50 5.90 0.96
N PHE A 98 -7.31 7.01 1.69
CA PHE A 98 -8.38 7.97 1.95
C PHE A 98 -8.78 8.76 0.71
N THR A 99 -7.83 9.11 -0.16
CA THR A 99 -8.15 9.79 -1.43
C THR A 99 -9.05 8.92 -2.31
N VAL A 100 -8.80 7.61 -2.36
CA VAL A 100 -9.65 6.67 -3.11
C VAL A 100 -11.00 6.48 -2.42
N ALA A 101 -11.04 6.37 -1.10
CA ALA A 101 -12.27 6.25 -0.33
C ALA A 101 -13.17 7.47 -0.49
N GLU A 102 -12.62 8.67 -0.38
CA GLU A 102 -13.33 9.94 -0.56
C GLU A 102 -13.95 10.07 -1.96
N ARG A 103 -13.19 9.77 -3.01
CA ARG A 103 -13.69 9.78 -4.39
C ARG A 103 -14.87 8.85 -4.63
N ASN A 104 -14.94 7.75 -3.90
CA ASN A 104 -15.99 6.75 -4.02
C ASN A 104 -17.10 6.91 -2.96
N GLY A 105 -17.01 7.91 -2.08
CA GLY A 105 -17.97 8.13 -1.00
C GLY A 105 -17.99 7.00 0.04
N ILE A 106 -16.87 6.29 0.21
CA ILE A 106 -16.75 5.12 1.10
C ILE A 106 -16.18 5.58 2.44
N LYS A 107 -16.82 5.14 3.55
CA LYS A 107 -16.33 5.38 4.91
C LYS A 107 -15.82 4.12 5.60
N ASP A 108 -16.29 2.95 5.18
CA ASP A 108 -15.91 1.66 5.73
C ASP A 108 -14.81 1.05 4.86
N ILE A 109 -13.59 0.94 5.40
CA ILE A 109 -12.41 0.53 4.67
C ILE A 109 -11.83 -0.72 5.31
N ALA A 110 -11.86 -1.85 4.59
CA ALA A 110 -11.19 -3.08 4.99
C ALA A 110 -9.76 -3.12 4.42
N LEU A 111 -8.78 -3.35 5.28
CA LEU A 111 -7.35 -3.32 4.98
C LEU A 111 -6.76 -4.70 5.26
N SER A 112 -6.31 -5.40 4.23
CA SER A 112 -5.71 -6.74 4.31
C SER A 112 -4.56 -6.87 3.32
N GLY A 113 -3.67 -7.83 3.55
CA GLY A 113 -2.44 -8.04 2.78
C GLY A 113 -1.18 -7.77 3.60
N GLY A 114 -0.06 -8.39 3.22
CA GLY A 114 1.20 -8.35 3.98
C GLY A 114 1.75 -6.94 4.25
N VAL A 115 1.38 -5.96 3.43
CA VAL A 115 1.77 -4.55 3.62
C VAL A 115 1.25 -3.98 4.95
N PHE A 116 0.11 -4.47 5.45
CA PHE A 116 -0.47 -4.02 6.71
C PHE A 116 0.10 -4.72 7.95
N GLN A 117 1.18 -5.48 7.80
CA GLN A 117 2.05 -5.89 8.90
C GLN A 117 3.01 -4.76 9.30
N ASN A 118 3.15 -3.72 8.47
CA ASN A 118 3.99 -2.57 8.75
C ASN A 118 3.29 -1.63 9.73
N ALA A 119 3.85 -1.52 10.95
CA ALA A 119 3.24 -0.75 12.03
C ALA A 119 3.20 0.75 11.71
N CYS A 120 4.27 1.29 11.11
CA CYS A 120 4.32 2.71 10.77
C CYS A 120 3.22 3.10 9.76
N LEU A 121 2.95 2.25 8.76
CA LEU A 121 1.86 2.47 7.80
C LEU A 121 0.50 2.42 8.51
N VAL A 122 0.31 1.44 9.39
CA VAL A 122 -0.94 1.27 10.15
C VAL A 122 -1.19 2.46 11.07
N ASP A 123 -0.16 2.92 11.79
CA ASP A 123 -0.26 4.10 12.65
C ASP A 123 -0.63 5.37 11.86
N MET A 124 -0.01 5.59 10.69
CA MET A 124 -0.35 6.70 9.81
C MET A 124 -1.79 6.61 9.27
N LEU A 125 -2.28 5.39 9.00
CA LEU A 125 -3.67 5.18 8.59
C LEU A 125 -4.64 5.54 9.73
N TYR A 126 -4.38 5.14 10.97
CA TYR A 126 -5.20 5.52 12.10
C TYR A 126 -5.20 7.04 12.32
N GLU A 127 -4.02 7.67 12.25
CA GLU A 127 -3.89 9.12 12.46
C GLU A 127 -4.60 9.93 11.36
N LEU A 128 -4.48 9.53 10.08
CA LEU A 128 -5.14 10.19 8.95
C LEU A 128 -6.64 9.88 8.86
N GLY A 129 -7.04 8.66 9.21
CA GLY A 129 -8.45 8.24 9.18
C GLY A 129 -9.29 8.96 10.21
N ASN A 130 -8.70 9.16 11.41
CA ASN A 130 -9.36 9.81 12.53
C ASN A 130 -10.81 9.31 12.67
N ASP A 131 -11.73 10.15 13.14
CA ASP A 131 -13.16 9.82 13.30
C ASP A 131 -13.95 9.85 11.98
N ASN A 132 -13.31 10.13 10.85
CA ASN A 132 -13.98 10.26 9.56
C ASN A 132 -14.19 8.93 8.83
N TYR A 133 -13.42 7.89 9.15
CA TYR A 133 -13.43 6.60 8.49
C TYR A 133 -13.43 5.45 9.50
N ASN A 134 -14.13 4.38 9.16
CA ASN A 134 -14.09 3.12 9.91
C ASN A 134 -13.04 2.21 9.27
N LEU A 135 -11.94 1.95 9.97
CA LEU A 135 -10.85 1.12 9.48
C LEU A 135 -10.96 -0.28 10.08
N TYR A 136 -10.98 -1.29 9.21
CA TYR A 136 -11.06 -2.69 9.57
C TYR A 136 -9.77 -3.40 9.18
N PHE A 137 -9.04 -3.88 10.17
CA PHE A 137 -7.82 -4.68 10.01
C PHE A 137 -8.04 -6.11 10.46
N ASN A 138 -7.22 -7.03 9.96
CA ASN A 138 -7.12 -8.37 10.51
C ASN A 138 -6.63 -8.29 11.96
N ARG A 139 -7.36 -8.88 12.92
CA ARG A 139 -7.03 -8.83 14.35
C ARG A 139 -6.58 -10.17 14.90
N GLU A 140 -7.26 -11.26 14.53
CA GLU A 140 -7.02 -12.60 15.07
C GLU A 140 -6.08 -13.42 14.18
N LEU A 141 -6.01 -13.07 12.89
CA LEU A 141 -5.19 -13.72 11.89
C LEU A 141 -4.24 -12.71 11.27
N SER A 142 -3.08 -13.19 10.81
CA SER A 142 -2.14 -12.35 10.08
C SER A 142 -2.79 -11.76 8.83
N PRO A 143 -2.52 -10.50 8.46
CA PRO A 143 -3.06 -9.91 7.24
C PRO A 143 -2.40 -10.42 5.95
N ASN A 144 -1.38 -11.29 6.05
CA ASN A 144 -0.63 -11.84 4.91
C ASN A 144 -1.36 -13.02 4.24
N ASP A 145 -0.68 -13.70 3.30
CA ASP A 145 -1.23 -14.80 2.51
C ASP A 145 -1.66 -16.02 3.34
N GLU A 146 -1.17 -16.18 4.57
CA GLU A 146 -1.60 -17.25 5.49
C GLU A 146 -3.10 -17.21 5.75
N ASN A 147 -3.72 -16.05 5.64
CA ASN A 147 -5.15 -15.86 5.88
C ASN A 147 -6.04 -16.23 4.68
N ILE A 148 -5.49 -16.47 3.50
CA ILE A 148 -6.26 -16.76 2.28
C ILE A 148 -7.10 -18.01 2.44
N SER A 149 -6.51 -19.10 2.95
CA SER A 149 -7.21 -20.38 3.11
C SER A 149 -8.37 -20.30 4.12
N PHE A 150 -8.20 -19.53 5.19
CA PHE A 150 -9.29 -19.26 6.13
C PHE A 150 -10.40 -18.45 5.46
N GLY A 151 -10.07 -17.41 4.71
CA GLY A 151 -11.01 -16.61 3.95
C GLY A 151 -11.82 -17.45 2.95
N GLU A 152 -11.18 -18.38 2.24
CA GLU A 152 -11.84 -19.33 1.33
C GLU A 152 -12.84 -20.23 2.05
N ILE A 153 -12.48 -20.76 3.23
CA ILE A 153 -13.38 -21.57 4.05
C ILE A 153 -14.58 -20.74 4.51
N MET A 154 -14.36 -19.51 4.98
CA MET A 154 -15.44 -18.62 5.40
C MET A 154 -16.40 -18.28 4.27
N VAL A 155 -15.88 -18.00 3.08
CA VAL A 155 -16.71 -17.78 1.87
C VAL A 155 -17.51 -19.05 1.53
N TYR A 156 -16.90 -20.23 1.60
CA TYR A 156 -17.59 -21.50 1.35
C TYR A 156 -18.72 -21.77 2.34
N LEU A 157 -18.49 -21.58 3.63
CA LEU A 157 -19.48 -21.79 4.67
C LEU A 157 -20.67 -20.81 4.56
N ASN A 158 -20.41 -19.56 4.22
CA ASN A 158 -21.44 -18.53 4.07
C ASN A 158 -22.16 -18.57 2.72
N ARG A 159 -21.67 -19.32 1.72
CA ARG A 159 -22.33 -19.51 0.42
C ARG A 159 -23.74 -20.11 0.51
N LYS A 160 -24.06 -20.83 1.58
CA LYS A 160 -25.41 -21.39 1.79
C LYS A 160 -26.45 -20.32 2.19
N GLU A 161 -26.00 -19.15 2.66
CA GLU A 161 -26.86 -18.04 3.09
C GLU A 161 -26.80 -16.82 2.14
N ALA A 162 -25.70 -16.66 1.40
CA ALA A 162 -25.55 -15.59 0.44
C ALA A 162 -26.18 -15.96 -0.89
N ARG A 163 -27.34 -15.38 -1.21
CA ARG A 163 -27.78 -15.24 -2.59
C ARG A 163 -26.64 -14.55 -3.33
N PHE A 164 -26.14 -15.20 -4.38
CA PHE A 164 -25.08 -14.70 -5.25
C PHE A 164 -25.26 -13.20 -5.52
N TYR A 165 -24.34 -12.38 -5.03
CA TYR A 165 -24.07 -11.12 -5.69
C TYR A 165 -23.49 -11.49 -7.06
N GLU A 166 -24.22 -11.24 -8.12
CA GLU A 166 -23.71 -11.39 -9.48
C GLU A 166 -22.42 -10.60 -9.57
N ILE A 167 -21.33 -11.31 -9.85
CA ILE A 167 -20.04 -10.64 -10.10
C ILE A 167 -20.28 -9.76 -11.33
N PRO A 168 -20.12 -8.44 -11.23
CA PRO A 168 -20.33 -7.56 -12.36
C PRO A 168 -19.53 -8.05 -13.57
N GLU A 169 -20.13 -8.09 -14.76
CA GLU A 169 -19.51 -8.59 -16.00
C GLU A 169 -18.14 -7.96 -16.32
N ARG A 170 -17.82 -6.81 -15.72
CA ARG A 170 -16.50 -6.18 -15.83
C ARG A 170 -15.34 -6.99 -15.28
N ILE A 171 -15.58 -7.95 -14.38
CA ILE A 171 -14.53 -8.81 -13.80
C ILE A 171 -14.30 -10.09 -14.63
N GLN A 172 -15.25 -10.47 -15.48
CA GLN A 172 -15.13 -11.65 -16.33
C GLN A 172 -14.17 -11.48 -17.52
N LYS A 173 -13.68 -10.27 -17.80
CA LYS A 173 -12.80 -9.98 -18.95
C LYS A 173 -11.29 -10.18 -18.71
N PHE A 174 -10.89 -10.72 -17.56
CA PHE A 174 -9.50 -11.04 -17.26
C PHE A 174 -9.24 -12.55 -17.17
N LYS A 175 -9.69 -13.28 -18.19
CA LYS A 175 -9.19 -14.62 -18.50
C LYS A 175 -8.24 -14.59 -19.69
#